data_822fa144a65c8ac9cb15a1747d3a93f9
#
_entry.id   822fa144a65c8ac9cb15a1747d3a93f9
#
_cell.length_a   1.000
_cell.length_b   1.000
_cell.length_c   1.000
_cell.angle_alpha   90.00
_cell.angle_beta   90.00
_cell.angle_gamma   90.00
#
_symmetry.space_group_name_H-M   'P 1'
#
loop_
_entity.id
_entity.type
_entity.pdbx_description
1 polymer ?
#
loop_
_entity_poly.entity_id
_entity_poly.type
_entity_poly.pdbx_seq_one_letter_code
_entity_poly.pdbx_strand_id
1 'polypeptide(L)'
;MSTYSSTSGRARRRPILPDNSAPSDDQNTPPIDPTRAMCDALRDVRDEEVLVIGPHGLEVMCDLLRRGARTVTLLRMDKRPEARSVSLVVVPEAPSIEWLACVLGHARRALLPTGRLVLRVGALAGRQLTAQITRMLRVHGYTAIVVRQSGDELVLNADMPGFGQQLYA
;
A
#
# COMPACT_ATOMS: atom_id res chain seq x y z
N MET A 1 21.61 -68.22 -50.13
CA MET A 1 22.99 -67.67 -50.05
C MET A 1 22.88 -66.29 -49.40
N SER A 2 23.38 -66.24 -48.21
CA SER A 2 23.35 -65.06 -47.31
C SER A 2 24.52 -64.13 -47.59
N THR A 3 24.30 -62.85 -47.62
CA THR A 3 25.37 -61.87 -47.40
C THR A 3 24.92 -60.81 -46.40
N TYR A 4 25.53 -60.87 -45.25
CA TYR A 4 25.49 -59.83 -44.20
C TYR A 4 26.35 -58.64 -44.59
N SER A 5 25.79 -57.42 -44.51
CA SER A 5 26.56 -56.18 -44.54
C SER A 5 26.38 -55.45 -43.20
N SER A 6 27.47 -55.42 -42.44
CA SER A 6 27.61 -54.74 -41.17
C SER A 6 27.92 -53.27 -41.42
N THR A 7 27.07 -52.36 -40.94
CA THR A 7 27.31 -50.91 -40.98
C THR A 7 27.57 -50.42 -39.60
N SER A 8 28.82 -50.08 -39.37
CA SER A 8 29.37 -49.47 -38.15
C SER A 8 28.77 -48.07 -37.85
N GLY A 9 27.97 -47.97 -36.80
CA GLY A 9 27.41 -46.71 -36.30
C GLY A 9 28.45 -45.93 -35.50
N ARG A 10 28.93 -44.87 -36.09
CA ARG A 10 29.79 -43.86 -35.41
C ARG A 10 29.00 -43.09 -34.37
N ALA A 11 29.21 -43.33 -33.07
CA ALA A 11 28.66 -42.56 -31.97
C ALA A 11 29.21 -41.13 -32.02
N ARG A 12 28.33 -40.17 -32.31
CA ARG A 12 28.61 -38.73 -32.19
C ARG A 12 28.60 -38.40 -30.69
N ARG A 13 29.74 -38.08 -30.15
CA ARG A 13 29.89 -37.46 -28.84
C ARG A 13 29.23 -36.10 -28.89
N ARG A 14 28.19 -35.88 -28.06
CA ARG A 14 27.62 -34.56 -27.81
C ARG A 14 28.61 -33.73 -27.00
N PRO A 15 28.86 -32.46 -27.36
CA PRO A 15 29.66 -31.58 -26.51
C PRO A 15 28.91 -31.33 -25.22
N ILE A 16 29.58 -31.54 -24.09
CA ILE A 16 29.10 -31.16 -22.77
C ILE A 16 29.23 -29.63 -22.72
N LEU A 17 28.09 -28.92 -22.75
CA LEU A 17 28.05 -27.50 -22.44
C LEU A 17 28.37 -27.32 -20.95
N PRO A 18 29.22 -26.38 -20.58
CA PRO A 18 29.43 -26.08 -19.17
C PRO A 18 28.15 -25.57 -18.57
N ASP A 19 27.74 -26.20 -17.47
CA ASP A 19 26.60 -25.84 -16.64
C ASP A 19 26.93 -24.51 -15.95
N ASN A 20 26.49 -23.41 -16.55
CA ASN A 20 26.68 -22.06 -16.05
C ASN A 20 25.51 -21.69 -15.09
N SER A 21 25.21 -22.60 -14.16
CA SER A 21 24.34 -22.32 -13.04
C SER A 21 25.10 -21.45 -12.03
N ALA A 22 25.23 -20.16 -12.35
CA ALA A 22 25.59 -19.19 -11.34
C ALA A 22 24.44 -19.14 -10.33
N PRO A 23 24.69 -19.28 -9.03
CA PRO A 23 23.67 -19.08 -8.02
C PRO A 23 23.22 -17.64 -8.09
N SER A 24 21.92 -17.45 -8.36
CA SER A 24 21.28 -16.14 -8.29
C SER A 24 21.21 -15.72 -6.82
N ASP A 25 22.18 -14.92 -6.38
CA ASP A 25 22.28 -14.36 -5.02
C ASP A 25 21.25 -13.25 -4.73
N ASP A 26 20.16 -13.19 -5.49
CA ASP A 26 19.15 -12.12 -5.39
C ASP A 26 18.01 -12.40 -4.39
N GLN A 27 18.13 -13.38 -3.50
CA GLN A 27 17.01 -13.72 -2.59
C GLN A 27 17.18 -13.21 -1.15
N ASN A 28 18.11 -12.30 -0.87
CA ASN A 28 18.31 -11.82 0.50
C ASN A 28 17.89 -10.35 0.70
N THR A 29 16.84 -9.90 -0.02
CA THR A 29 16.16 -8.66 0.37
C THR A 29 15.25 -9.03 1.54
N PRO A 30 15.51 -8.51 2.76
CA PRO A 30 14.65 -8.79 3.89
C PRO A 30 13.22 -8.38 3.52
N PRO A 31 12.19 -9.15 3.93
CA PRO A 31 10.81 -8.79 3.66
C PRO A 31 10.58 -7.37 4.18
N ILE A 32 10.18 -6.47 3.29
CA ILE A 32 9.88 -5.07 3.65
C ILE A 32 8.72 -5.17 4.62
N ASP A 33 8.94 -4.76 5.86
CA ASP A 33 7.89 -4.67 6.87
C ASP A 33 6.81 -3.71 6.33
N PRO A 34 5.59 -4.20 6.06
CA PRO A 34 4.53 -3.39 5.47
C PRO A 34 4.17 -2.17 6.33
N THR A 35 4.32 -2.29 7.64
CA THR A 35 4.16 -1.17 8.57
C THR A 35 5.20 -0.09 8.31
N ARG A 36 6.43 -0.47 8.01
CA ARG A 36 7.53 0.45 7.73
C ARG A 36 7.31 1.23 6.43
N ALA A 37 6.89 0.56 5.35
CA ALA A 37 6.60 1.23 4.08
C ALA A 37 5.50 2.30 4.24
N MET A 38 4.49 2.02 5.04
CA MET A 38 3.46 2.97 5.38
C MET A 38 3.99 4.11 6.23
N CYS A 39 4.80 3.80 7.23
CA CYS A 39 5.41 4.81 8.11
C CYS A 39 6.38 5.72 7.36
N ASP A 40 7.06 5.23 6.34
CA ASP A 40 7.89 6.03 5.45
C ASP A 40 7.07 6.95 4.51
N ALA A 41 5.82 6.55 4.22
CA ALA A 41 4.89 7.40 3.47
C ALA A 41 4.24 8.49 4.34
N LEU A 42 4.21 8.30 5.64
CA LEU A 42 3.82 9.31 6.61
C LEU A 42 4.94 10.36 6.68
N ARG A 43 4.63 11.58 6.29
CA ARG A 43 5.50 12.73 6.47
C ARG A 43 5.74 12.94 7.99
N ASP A 44 6.32 14.06 8.36
CA ASP A 44 6.42 14.43 9.77
C ASP A 44 5.03 14.41 10.41
N VAL A 45 4.89 13.66 11.51
CA VAL A 45 3.64 13.51 12.27
C VAL A 45 3.71 14.18 13.65
N ARG A 46 4.77 14.94 13.91
CA ARG A 46 4.95 15.62 15.18
C ARG A 46 3.81 16.59 15.43
N ASP A 47 3.32 16.57 16.65
CA ASP A 47 2.22 17.41 17.12
C ASP A 47 0.90 17.24 16.36
N GLU A 48 0.77 16.22 15.49
CA GLU A 48 -0.48 15.94 14.79
C GLU A 48 -1.47 15.17 15.66
N GLU A 49 -2.76 15.43 15.44
CA GLU A 49 -3.87 14.65 15.95
C GLU A 49 -4.25 13.61 14.90
N VAL A 50 -4.09 12.34 15.25
CA VAL A 50 -4.20 11.23 14.31
C VAL A 50 -5.35 10.29 14.65
N LEU A 51 -6.13 9.92 13.65
CA LEU A 51 -7.14 8.88 13.74
C LEU A 51 -6.66 7.66 12.94
N VAL A 52 -6.59 6.50 13.58
CA VAL A 52 -6.29 5.23 12.93
C VAL A 52 -7.58 4.44 12.78
N ILE A 53 -7.84 3.92 11.57
CA ILE A 53 -9.05 3.15 11.26
C ILE A 53 -8.65 1.83 10.60
N GLY A 54 -9.01 0.70 11.18
CA GLY A 54 -8.87 -0.61 10.56
C GLY A 54 -8.01 -1.60 11.32
N PRO A 55 -7.75 -2.77 10.71
CA PRO A 55 -6.91 -3.81 11.28
C PRO A 55 -5.47 -3.32 11.44
N HIS A 56 -4.70 -3.97 12.31
CA HIS A 56 -3.32 -3.58 12.66
C HIS A 56 -3.14 -2.16 13.20
N GLY A 57 -4.25 -1.51 13.57
CA GLY A 57 -4.23 -0.11 14.03
C GLY A 57 -3.43 0.11 15.31
N LEU A 58 -3.33 -0.89 16.20
CA LEU A 58 -2.60 -0.76 17.45
C LEU A 58 -1.08 -0.62 17.23
N GLU A 59 -0.51 -1.38 16.31
CA GLU A 59 0.91 -1.33 15.97
C GLU A 59 1.27 0.03 15.37
N VAL A 60 0.45 0.49 14.42
CA VAL A 60 0.60 1.81 13.80
C VAL A 60 0.43 2.93 14.82
N MET A 61 -0.53 2.81 15.73
CA MET A 61 -0.73 3.78 16.81
C MET A 61 0.52 3.91 17.69
N CYS A 62 1.13 2.79 18.09
CA CYS A 62 2.36 2.80 18.88
C CYS A 62 3.52 3.47 18.14
N ASP A 63 3.65 3.24 16.84
CA ASP A 63 4.69 3.84 16.03
C ASP A 63 4.49 5.35 15.84
N LEU A 64 3.25 5.79 15.59
CA LEU A 64 2.91 7.20 15.48
C LEU A 64 3.20 7.97 16.77
N LEU A 65 2.88 7.40 17.93
CA LEU A 65 3.20 8.00 19.24
C LEU A 65 4.71 8.12 19.43
N ARG A 66 5.49 7.10 19.05
CA ARG A 66 6.97 7.17 19.12
C ARG A 66 7.55 8.25 18.20
N ARG A 67 6.88 8.55 17.09
CA ARG A 67 7.27 9.61 16.15
C ARG A 67 6.84 11.00 16.59
N GLY A 68 6.16 11.12 17.73
CA GLY A 68 5.79 12.40 18.35
C GLY A 68 4.41 12.92 17.97
N ALA A 69 3.51 12.08 17.48
CA ALA A 69 2.11 12.48 17.32
C ALA A 69 1.54 12.94 18.68
N ARG A 70 0.79 14.03 18.67
CA ARG A 70 0.21 14.61 19.89
C ARG A 70 -0.82 13.67 20.51
N THR A 71 -1.71 13.16 19.65
CA THR A 71 -2.78 12.25 20.06
C THR A 71 -3.00 11.25 18.94
N VAL A 72 -3.15 9.98 19.30
CA VAL A 72 -3.55 8.94 18.35
C VAL A 72 -4.78 8.23 18.89
N THR A 73 -5.85 8.24 18.12
CA THR A 73 -7.11 7.58 18.45
C THR A 73 -7.34 6.41 17.50
N LEU A 74 -7.69 5.24 18.03
CA LEU A 74 -8.11 4.09 17.24
C LEU A 74 -9.64 4.10 17.13
N LEU A 75 -10.16 4.21 15.90
CA LEU A 75 -11.58 4.16 15.65
C LEU A 75 -12.05 2.72 15.44
N ARG A 76 -13.03 2.33 16.21
CA ARG A 76 -13.81 1.11 15.95
C ARG A 76 -14.89 1.40 14.91
N MET A 77 -15.11 0.49 13.98
CA MET A 77 -16.07 0.68 12.87
C MET A 77 -17.53 0.84 13.31
N ASP A 78 -17.87 0.44 14.53
CA ASP A 78 -19.18 0.65 15.15
C ASP A 78 -19.38 2.07 15.72
N LYS A 79 -18.31 2.86 15.77
CA LYS A 79 -18.33 4.24 16.29
C LYS A 79 -18.27 5.25 15.15
N ARG A 80 -18.92 6.38 15.37
CA ARG A 80 -18.74 7.54 14.49
C ARG A 80 -17.61 8.42 15.02
N PRO A 81 -16.68 8.87 14.17
CA PRO A 81 -15.65 9.80 14.60
C PRO A 81 -16.25 11.19 14.87
N GLU A 82 -15.60 11.93 15.73
CA GLU A 82 -15.85 13.35 15.91
C GLU A 82 -15.57 14.11 14.61
N ALA A 83 -16.39 15.10 14.31
CA ALA A 83 -16.27 15.85 13.08
C ALA A 83 -15.12 16.86 13.16
N ARG A 84 -14.26 16.88 12.13
CA ARG A 84 -13.15 17.86 12.00
C ARG A 84 -12.26 17.92 13.22
N SER A 85 -11.88 16.76 13.74
CA SER A 85 -11.14 16.63 14.98
C SER A 85 -9.66 16.25 14.76
N VAL A 86 -9.26 15.81 13.57
CA VAL A 86 -7.92 15.30 13.32
C VAL A 86 -7.29 15.89 12.05
N SER A 87 -5.97 16.05 12.07
CA SER A 87 -5.19 16.49 10.91
C SER A 87 -4.79 15.35 9.98
N LEU A 88 -4.72 14.12 10.52
CA LEU A 88 -4.29 12.93 9.79
C LEU A 88 -5.24 11.75 10.08
N VAL A 89 -5.68 11.07 9.02
CA VAL A 89 -6.30 9.74 9.12
C VAL A 89 -5.38 8.72 8.49
N VAL A 90 -5.17 7.63 9.20
CA VAL A 90 -4.32 6.52 8.77
C VAL A 90 -5.16 5.24 8.68
N VAL A 91 -5.12 4.60 7.54
CA VAL A 91 -5.77 3.31 7.28
C VAL A 91 -4.68 2.27 7.02
N PRO A 92 -4.28 1.49 8.04
CA PRO A 92 -3.17 0.54 7.94
C PRO A 92 -3.37 -0.52 6.88
N GLU A 93 -4.60 -0.93 6.69
CA GLU A 93 -4.97 -1.92 5.68
C GLU A 93 -6.44 -1.78 5.31
N ALA A 94 -6.73 -1.85 4.01
CA ALA A 94 -8.08 -1.92 3.49
C ALA A 94 -8.37 -3.37 3.02
N PRO A 95 -9.16 -4.15 3.77
CA PRO A 95 -9.42 -5.55 3.45
C PRO A 95 -10.31 -5.74 2.22
N SER A 96 -11.15 -4.78 1.88
CA SER A 96 -11.97 -4.79 0.66
C SER A 96 -12.33 -3.37 0.21
N ILE A 97 -12.82 -3.26 -1.03
CA ILE A 97 -13.27 -1.98 -1.60
C ILE A 97 -14.53 -1.46 -0.90
N GLU A 98 -15.46 -2.34 -0.58
CA GLU A 98 -16.70 -1.99 0.11
C GLU A 98 -16.42 -1.45 1.50
N TRP A 99 -15.50 -2.09 2.22
CA TRP A 99 -15.02 -1.62 3.51
C TRP A 99 -14.36 -0.25 3.38
N LEU A 100 -13.51 -0.06 2.36
CA LEU A 100 -12.85 1.20 2.09
C LEU A 100 -13.86 2.33 1.84
N ALA A 101 -14.94 2.08 1.10
CA ALA A 101 -15.99 3.07 0.87
C ALA A 101 -16.58 3.60 2.19
N CYS A 102 -16.87 2.71 3.14
CA CYS A 102 -17.35 3.09 4.46
C CYS A 102 -16.31 3.92 5.24
N VAL A 103 -15.06 3.49 5.20
CA VAL A 103 -13.95 4.17 5.90
C VAL A 103 -13.70 5.56 5.35
N LEU A 104 -13.77 5.76 4.04
CA LEU A 104 -13.61 7.09 3.43
C LEU A 104 -14.65 8.09 3.92
N GLY A 105 -15.87 7.64 4.17
CA GLY A 105 -16.92 8.47 4.79
C GLY A 105 -16.55 8.89 6.22
N HIS A 106 -16.04 7.97 7.03
CA HIS A 106 -15.58 8.26 8.39
C HIS A 106 -14.36 9.19 8.38
N ALA A 107 -13.37 8.88 7.53
CA ALA A 107 -12.16 9.68 7.39
C ALA A 107 -12.48 11.12 6.98
N ARG A 108 -13.33 11.31 5.97
CA ARG A 108 -13.77 12.65 5.55
C ARG A 108 -14.46 13.43 6.66
N ARG A 109 -15.30 12.76 7.46
CA ARG A 109 -15.97 13.41 8.60
C ARG A 109 -14.99 13.89 9.65
N ALA A 110 -13.99 13.04 9.98
CA ALA A 110 -13.00 13.31 11.03
C ALA A 110 -11.99 14.37 10.64
N LEU A 111 -11.59 14.41 9.36
CA LEU A 111 -10.51 15.26 8.90
C LEU A 111 -10.87 16.75 8.96
N LEU A 112 -9.88 17.53 9.41
CA LEU A 112 -9.86 18.98 9.23
C LEU A 112 -9.86 19.33 7.74
N PRO A 113 -10.25 20.55 7.36
CA PRO A 113 -10.29 20.97 5.96
C PRO A 113 -8.95 20.92 5.23
N THR A 114 -7.84 20.98 5.95
CA THR A 114 -6.47 20.83 5.43
C THR A 114 -5.86 19.49 5.81
N GLY A 115 -6.67 18.56 6.32
CA GLY A 115 -6.21 17.27 6.78
C GLY A 115 -5.86 16.34 5.62
N ARG A 116 -5.11 15.30 5.93
CA ARG A 116 -4.64 14.32 4.96
C ARG A 116 -5.02 12.89 5.35
N LEU A 117 -5.19 12.06 4.35
CA LEU A 117 -5.45 10.62 4.47
C LEU A 117 -4.24 9.85 3.96
N VAL A 118 -3.79 8.88 4.73
CA VAL A 118 -2.82 7.87 4.29
C VAL A 118 -3.47 6.50 4.39
N LEU A 119 -3.51 5.77 3.30
CA LEU A 119 -4.08 4.44 3.29
C LEU A 119 -3.16 3.45 2.58
N ARG A 120 -3.13 2.21 3.10
CA ARG A 120 -2.45 1.09 2.48
C ARG A 120 -3.49 0.11 1.94
N VAL A 121 -3.19 -0.42 0.76
CA VAL A 121 -3.94 -1.50 0.13
C VAL A 121 -2.97 -2.63 -0.13
N GLY A 122 -3.25 -3.80 0.43
CA GLY A 122 -2.40 -4.98 0.28
C GLY A 122 -2.48 -5.60 -1.12
N ALA A 123 -1.95 -6.81 -1.24
CA ALA A 123 -1.65 -7.56 -2.47
C ALA A 123 -2.76 -7.72 -3.54
N LEU A 124 -3.94 -7.18 -3.34
CA LEU A 124 -5.02 -7.15 -4.34
C LEU A 124 -4.85 -6.02 -5.38
N ALA A 125 -3.79 -5.24 -5.27
CA ALA A 125 -3.60 -3.99 -5.97
C ALA A 125 -3.12 -4.14 -7.41
N GLY A 126 -3.96 -4.64 -8.30
CA GLY A 126 -3.77 -4.47 -9.75
C GLY A 126 -4.03 -3.02 -10.21
N ARG A 127 -3.52 -2.64 -11.39
CA ARG A 127 -3.71 -1.29 -11.97
C ARG A 127 -5.18 -0.85 -12.00
N GLN A 128 -6.10 -1.79 -12.21
CA GLN A 128 -7.53 -1.53 -12.25
C GLN A 128 -8.06 -1.10 -10.86
N LEU A 129 -7.57 -1.73 -9.80
CA LEU A 129 -7.93 -1.38 -8.43
C LEU A 129 -7.42 -0.01 -8.04
N THR A 130 -6.20 0.34 -8.42
CA THR A 130 -5.62 1.68 -8.20
C THR A 130 -6.48 2.77 -8.81
N ALA A 131 -6.93 2.57 -10.05
CA ALA A 131 -7.81 3.53 -10.73
C ALA A 131 -9.16 3.67 -10.02
N GLN A 132 -9.73 2.55 -9.57
CA GLN A 132 -10.98 2.52 -8.82
C GLN A 132 -10.87 3.26 -7.48
N ILE A 133 -9.83 2.98 -6.70
CA ILE A 133 -9.59 3.66 -5.42
C ILE A 133 -9.37 5.16 -5.63
N THR A 134 -8.57 5.53 -6.63
CA THR A 134 -8.32 6.94 -6.96
C THR A 134 -9.64 7.66 -7.32
N ARG A 135 -10.51 7.01 -8.09
CA ARG A 135 -11.83 7.55 -8.41
C ARG A 135 -12.70 7.72 -7.14
N MET A 136 -12.69 6.73 -6.25
CA MET A 136 -13.42 6.80 -4.98
C MET A 136 -12.94 7.96 -4.13
N LEU A 137 -11.63 8.13 -3.98
CA LEU A 137 -11.05 9.26 -3.25
C LEU A 137 -11.53 10.60 -3.81
N ARG A 138 -11.51 10.76 -5.14
CA ARG A 138 -12.00 11.98 -5.80
C ARG A 138 -13.49 12.22 -5.55
N VAL A 139 -14.33 11.18 -5.62
CA VAL A 139 -15.76 11.26 -5.32
C VAL A 139 -16.00 11.70 -3.87
N HIS A 140 -15.15 11.28 -2.94
CA HIS A 140 -15.18 11.73 -1.55
C HIS A 140 -14.54 13.10 -1.33
N GLY A 141 -14.08 13.78 -2.40
CA GLY A 141 -13.57 15.15 -2.34
C GLY A 141 -12.10 15.25 -1.95
N TYR A 142 -11.32 14.16 -2.00
CA TYR A 142 -9.89 14.21 -1.81
C TYR A 142 -9.18 14.71 -3.06
N THR A 143 -8.11 15.47 -2.85
CA THR A 143 -7.24 16.05 -3.89
C THR A 143 -5.80 15.63 -3.68
N ALA A 144 -4.90 16.06 -4.56
CA ALA A 144 -3.46 15.79 -4.47
C ALA A 144 -3.13 14.30 -4.17
N ILE A 145 -3.84 13.39 -4.86
CA ILE A 145 -3.70 11.94 -4.63
C ILE A 145 -2.36 11.48 -5.19
N VAL A 146 -1.49 11.01 -4.31
CA VAL A 146 -0.19 10.42 -4.65
C VAL A 146 -0.24 8.92 -4.35
N VAL A 147 0.05 8.12 -5.36
CA VAL A 147 0.11 6.67 -5.26
C VAL A 147 1.57 6.24 -5.28
N ARG A 148 2.00 5.46 -4.30
CA ARG A 148 3.30 4.82 -4.25
C ARG A 148 3.10 3.31 -4.23
N GLN A 149 3.79 2.62 -5.11
CA GLN A 149 3.81 1.16 -5.14
C GLN A 149 5.13 0.68 -4.54
N SER A 150 5.04 -0.27 -3.63
CA SER A 150 6.20 -0.96 -3.05
C SER A 150 5.92 -2.46 -3.08
N GLY A 151 6.53 -3.17 -4.04
CA GLY A 151 6.19 -4.56 -4.31
C GLY A 151 4.73 -4.73 -4.69
N ASP A 152 4.03 -5.61 -3.99
CA ASP A 152 2.59 -5.88 -4.18
C ASP A 152 1.68 -4.94 -3.38
N GLU A 153 2.24 -3.96 -2.70
CA GLU A 153 1.50 -3.03 -1.86
C GLU A 153 1.36 -1.65 -2.51
N LEU A 154 0.22 -1.03 -2.28
CA LEU A 154 -0.04 0.36 -2.65
C LEU A 154 -0.21 1.20 -1.38
N VAL A 155 0.53 2.29 -1.32
CA VAL A 155 0.32 3.32 -0.32
C VAL A 155 -0.17 4.58 -1.03
N LEU A 156 -1.33 5.06 -0.61
CA LEU A 156 -1.95 6.26 -1.15
C LEU A 156 -1.94 7.36 -0.11
N ASN A 157 -1.52 8.55 -0.53
CA ASN A 157 -1.67 9.79 0.21
C ASN A 157 -2.66 10.68 -0.52
N ALA A 158 -3.60 11.27 0.20
CA ALA A 158 -4.59 12.17 -0.37
C ALA A 158 -4.89 13.31 0.62
N ASP A 159 -4.94 14.52 0.14
CA ASP A 159 -5.19 15.70 0.94
C ASP A 159 -6.65 16.14 0.80
N MET A 160 -7.23 16.72 1.87
CA MET A 160 -8.48 17.43 1.78
C MET A 160 -8.22 18.80 1.12
N PRO A 161 -9.08 19.27 0.22
CA PRO A 161 -8.94 20.61 -0.35
C PRO A 161 -9.13 21.66 0.73
N GLY A 162 -8.15 22.53 0.91
CA GLY A 162 -8.30 23.70 1.78
C GLY A 162 -9.45 24.61 1.31
N PHE A 163 -10.01 25.40 2.20
CA PHE A 163 -11.15 26.28 1.91
C PHE A 163 -10.98 27.19 0.69
N GLY A 164 -9.74 27.50 0.28
CA GLY A 164 -9.46 28.34 -0.89
C GLY A 164 -9.58 27.63 -2.24
N GLN A 165 -9.57 26.30 -2.30
CA GLN A 165 -9.64 25.55 -3.56
C GLN A 165 -11.06 25.16 -3.97
N GLN A 166 -12.03 25.23 -3.07
CA GLN A 166 -13.44 24.88 -3.37
C GLN A 166 -14.19 25.95 -4.17
N LEU A 167 -13.63 27.15 -4.31
CA LEU A 167 -14.30 28.27 -4.99
C LEU A 167 -14.04 28.31 -6.52
N TYR A 168 -13.19 27.42 -7.05
CA TYR A 168 -12.78 27.43 -8.47
C TYR A 168 -13.02 26.10 -9.19
N ALA A 169 -13.84 25.18 -8.64
CA ALA A 169 -14.17 23.91 -9.29
C ALA A 169 -15.59 23.89 -9.86
#